data_909820f770aa615fa578ee6598c2342b
#
_entry.id   909820f770aa615fa578ee6598c2342b
#
_cell.length_a   1.000
_cell.length_b   1.000
_cell.length_c   1.000
_cell.angle_alpha   90.00
_cell.angle_beta   90.00
_cell.angle_gamma   90.00
#
_symmetry.space_group_name_H-M   'P 1'
#
loop_
_entity.id
_entity.type
_entity.pdbx_description
1 polymer ?
#
loop_
_entity_poly.entity_id
_entity_poly.type
_entity_poly.pdbx_seq_one_letter_code
_entity_poly.pdbx_strand_id
1 'polypeptide(L)'
;MSISFRIQYFLGLIPNAQKIDTVWAELFKMRDELKALETSPELARYKELKLLVQSNDFQEKKRGIKELDFKTSDEYHILKELATLEHLKPVKNYFKFIQSADFEKVNTIAKSSNLARYYELEKIVHSPDFIRRKKETEALQYKGSPEFIKKREYETLNKSVRLKHYRNTIESEEYHLFLKLEAEEKGKRVNLQEEDKKVKIYRHFLQSKAYKNILEVEKHDLTGKLQQLKIEINTKHFIEQERFLNDKNRFATTSDYPVFAEFTELSKSSDIRFYLKCINSSDHANYKEIVLSAALSRLQELKLKVKDPEFQQRAEFLKNKRRFELTPEFALESELGELERSKLITTYHQLKKRTELSFFDQWEILLDENFADHQLSTALWEPENYWGSKIAGFSFSQSSELQAFKGLKNIEIKNQVLSILTKAEKSEGKVWDPAYGLIPKEFDYSSAMLNTGNSFKFKEGVVEAKVKFRAEAAITSALSLTGSRPFPQIDVFRSGPNRVGVGIIEHPDNGGIKKLTQVKGLNFNDFHIFRLEISADQLIWKINNQEVHRDRNTQNPEELFLNFVGSIHKPISAQSLPHHFEIDWVRCLRKKPAKV
;
A
#
# COMPACT_ATOMS: atom_id res chain seq x y z
N MET A 1 -25.14 -2.79 56.80
CA MET A 1 -24.06 -2.17 57.61
C MET A 1 -22.76 -2.28 56.82
N SER A 2 -22.16 -1.17 56.45
CA SER A 2 -20.85 -1.21 55.81
C SER A 2 -19.82 -1.70 56.83
N ILE A 3 -19.04 -2.71 56.49
CA ILE A 3 -17.88 -3.14 57.27
C ILE A 3 -16.97 -1.94 57.44
N SER A 4 -16.52 -1.63 58.70
CA SER A 4 -15.68 -0.46 58.90
C SER A 4 -14.37 -0.56 58.11
N PHE A 5 -13.84 0.56 57.63
CA PHE A 5 -12.57 0.64 56.87
C PHE A 5 -11.45 -0.17 57.54
N ARG A 6 -11.34 -0.07 58.90
CA ARG A 6 -10.35 -0.82 59.69
C ARG A 6 -10.44 -2.33 59.51
N ILE A 7 -11.66 -2.88 59.48
CA ILE A 7 -11.89 -4.32 59.33
C ILE A 7 -11.56 -4.75 57.89
N GLN A 8 -12.00 -3.97 56.91
CA GLN A 8 -11.67 -4.24 55.50
C GLN A 8 -10.16 -4.20 55.24
N TYR A 9 -9.47 -3.23 55.84
CA TYR A 9 -8.02 -3.10 55.70
C TYR A 9 -7.30 -4.30 56.37
N PHE A 10 -7.69 -4.66 57.59
CA PHE A 10 -7.14 -5.79 58.30
C PHE A 10 -7.38 -7.13 57.58
N LEU A 11 -8.53 -7.30 56.99
CA LEU A 11 -8.88 -8.50 56.21
C LEU A 11 -8.21 -8.53 54.79
N GLY A 12 -7.43 -7.52 54.46
CA GLY A 12 -6.78 -7.43 53.15
C GLY A 12 -7.74 -7.20 51.97
N LEU A 13 -8.97 -6.75 52.25
CA LEU A 13 -9.98 -6.43 51.25
C LEU A 13 -9.70 -5.11 50.53
N ILE A 14 -8.89 -4.25 51.13
CA ILE A 14 -8.43 -2.99 50.56
C ILE A 14 -7.06 -3.25 49.93
N PRO A 15 -6.87 -2.95 48.63
CA PRO A 15 -5.57 -3.13 47.98
C PRO A 15 -4.52 -2.26 48.68
N ASN A 16 -3.31 -2.74 48.84
CA ASN A 16 -2.20 -1.90 49.30
C ASN A 16 -1.75 -0.96 48.15
N ALA A 17 -1.02 0.09 48.53
CA ALA A 17 -0.53 1.07 47.55
C ALA A 17 0.30 0.44 46.44
N GLN A 18 1.09 -0.59 46.75
CA GLN A 18 1.92 -1.29 45.76
C GLN A 18 1.09 -1.97 44.65
N LYS A 19 -0.04 -2.60 45.00
CA LYS A 19 -0.93 -3.19 43.99
C LYS A 19 -1.55 -2.12 43.08
N ILE A 20 -1.94 -0.99 43.66
CA ILE A 20 -2.51 0.13 42.92
C ILE A 20 -1.45 0.71 41.97
N ASP A 21 -0.21 0.87 42.45
CA ASP A 21 0.91 1.30 41.60
C ASP A 21 1.18 0.35 40.44
N THR A 22 1.17 -0.94 40.72
CA THR A 22 1.36 -1.93 39.66
C THR A 22 0.28 -1.78 38.58
N VAL A 23 -0.97 -1.63 38.97
CA VAL A 23 -2.08 -1.40 38.02
C VAL A 23 -1.88 -0.10 37.24
N TRP A 24 -1.48 0.98 37.90
CA TRP A 24 -1.19 2.25 37.26
C TRP A 24 0.01 2.13 36.28
N ALA A 25 1.09 1.50 36.73
CA ALA A 25 2.27 1.31 35.90
C ALA A 25 1.95 0.50 34.65
N GLU A 26 1.17 -0.58 34.80
CA GLU A 26 0.69 -1.37 33.67
C GLU A 26 -0.21 -0.54 32.73
N LEU A 27 -1.11 0.25 33.31
CA LEU A 27 -2.02 1.10 32.55
C LEU A 27 -1.27 2.18 31.75
N PHE A 28 -0.29 2.83 32.37
CA PHE A 28 0.57 3.79 31.68
C PHE A 28 1.42 3.13 30.61
N LYS A 29 2.01 1.99 30.92
CA LYS A 29 2.78 1.21 29.93
C LYS A 29 1.92 0.86 28.70
N MET A 30 0.71 0.35 28.91
CA MET A 30 -0.22 0.05 27.83
C MET A 30 -0.61 1.30 27.03
N ARG A 31 -0.83 2.43 27.71
CA ARG A 31 -1.12 3.72 27.05
C ARG A 31 0.04 4.17 26.16
N ASP A 32 1.24 4.14 26.73
CA ASP A 32 2.43 4.64 26.03
C ASP A 32 2.80 3.70 24.87
N GLU A 33 2.64 2.40 25.05
CA GLU A 33 2.75 1.41 23.97
C GLU A 33 1.69 1.68 22.89
N LEU A 34 0.44 1.90 23.26
CA LEU A 34 -0.61 2.23 22.30
C LEU A 34 -0.30 3.52 21.52
N LYS A 35 0.15 4.58 22.19
CA LYS A 35 0.55 5.84 21.57
C LYS A 35 1.73 5.64 20.59
N ALA A 36 2.73 4.87 21.01
CA ALA A 36 3.87 4.54 20.15
C ALA A 36 3.41 3.77 18.91
N LEU A 37 2.50 2.81 19.07
CA LEU A 37 1.91 2.07 17.97
C LEU A 37 1.08 2.98 17.05
N GLU A 38 0.30 3.91 17.60
CA GLU A 38 -0.54 4.85 16.86
C GLU A 38 0.28 5.79 15.95
N THR A 39 1.50 6.10 16.33
CA THR A 39 2.43 6.93 15.57
C THR A 39 3.37 6.11 14.68
N SER A 40 3.28 4.79 14.72
CA SER A 40 4.17 3.93 13.95
C SER A 40 3.89 4.02 12.44
N PRO A 41 4.93 4.06 11.60
CA PRO A 41 4.77 4.02 10.16
C PRO A 41 4.05 2.75 9.68
N GLU A 42 4.28 1.64 10.37
CA GLU A 42 3.66 0.35 10.05
C GLU A 42 2.14 0.39 10.24
N LEU A 43 1.64 1.00 11.32
CA LEU A 43 0.20 1.18 11.51
C LEU A 43 -0.40 2.16 10.50
N ALA A 44 0.33 3.21 10.16
CA ALA A 44 -0.09 4.16 9.13
C ALA A 44 -0.24 3.43 7.79
N ARG A 45 0.76 2.63 7.42
CA ARG A 45 0.74 1.81 6.20
C ARG A 45 -0.40 0.78 6.23
N TYR A 46 -0.60 0.11 7.35
CA TYR A 46 -1.74 -0.81 7.52
C TYR A 46 -3.09 -0.13 7.27
N LYS A 47 -3.31 1.05 7.85
CA LYS A 47 -4.56 1.81 7.67
C LYS A 47 -4.75 2.24 6.21
N GLU A 48 -3.69 2.73 5.58
CA GLU A 48 -3.70 3.09 4.17
C GLU A 48 -4.07 1.91 3.28
N LEU A 49 -3.35 0.79 3.44
CA LEU A 49 -3.59 -0.43 2.67
C LEU A 49 -4.99 -0.99 2.91
N LYS A 50 -5.46 -0.95 4.15
CA LYS A 50 -6.80 -1.42 4.49
C LYS A 50 -7.88 -0.61 3.77
N LEU A 51 -7.76 0.72 3.76
CA LEU A 51 -8.67 1.59 3.02
C LEU A 51 -8.57 1.34 1.52
N LEU A 52 -7.35 1.22 1.00
CA LEU A 52 -7.10 0.97 -0.41
C LEU A 52 -7.71 -0.37 -0.86
N VAL A 53 -7.38 -1.45 -0.15
CA VAL A 53 -7.84 -2.81 -0.50
C VAL A 53 -9.36 -2.95 -0.33
N GLN A 54 -9.95 -2.24 0.63
CA GLN A 54 -11.41 -2.24 0.84
C GLN A 54 -12.16 -1.28 -0.09
N SER A 55 -11.45 -0.45 -0.86
CA SER A 55 -12.10 0.48 -1.79
C SER A 55 -12.82 -0.26 -2.92
N ASN A 56 -13.93 0.32 -3.39
CA ASN A 56 -14.67 -0.23 -4.52
C ASN A 56 -13.78 -0.39 -5.76
N ASP A 57 -12.94 0.59 -6.02
CA ASP A 57 -12.01 0.61 -7.15
C ASP A 57 -11.05 -0.59 -7.14
N PHE A 58 -10.47 -0.89 -5.97
CA PHE A 58 -9.60 -2.04 -5.80
C PHE A 58 -10.37 -3.35 -5.98
N GLN A 59 -11.55 -3.47 -5.39
CA GLN A 59 -12.38 -4.66 -5.48
C GLN A 59 -12.88 -4.89 -6.91
N GLU A 60 -13.20 -3.84 -7.64
CA GLU A 60 -13.56 -3.93 -9.06
C GLU A 60 -12.38 -4.35 -9.92
N LYS A 61 -11.20 -3.79 -9.72
CA LYS A 61 -9.97 -4.24 -10.39
C LYS A 61 -9.67 -5.70 -10.11
N LYS A 62 -9.71 -6.08 -8.83
CA LYS A 62 -9.50 -7.48 -8.40
C LYS A 62 -10.50 -8.42 -9.07
N ARG A 63 -11.78 -8.04 -9.09
CA ARG A 63 -12.82 -8.81 -9.76
C ARG A 63 -12.55 -8.88 -11.25
N GLY A 64 -12.29 -7.75 -11.89
CA GLY A 64 -11.98 -7.68 -13.32
C GLY A 64 -10.80 -8.59 -13.70
N ILE A 65 -9.69 -8.58 -12.91
CA ILE A 65 -8.55 -9.45 -13.15
C ILE A 65 -8.93 -10.94 -13.00
N LYS A 66 -9.75 -11.27 -12.00
CA LYS A 66 -10.19 -12.66 -11.76
C LYS A 66 -11.17 -13.15 -12.83
N GLU A 67 -12.02 -12.30 -13.33
CA GLU A 67 -13.03 -12.59 -14.35
C GLU A 67 -12.44 -12.66 -15.77
N LEU A 68 -11.20 -12.20 -15.97
CA LEU A 68 -10.54 -12.37 -17.26
C LEU A 68 -10.59 -13.83 -17.67
N ASP A 69 -11.12 -14.10 -18.85
CA ASP A 69 -11.10 -15.44 -19.43
C ASP A 69 -10.18 -15.47 -20.65
N PHE A 70 -9.21 -16.38 -20.61
CA PHE A 70 -8.31 -16.59 -21.72
C PHE A 70 -9.04 -16.93 -23.02
N LYS A 71 -10.16 -17.67 -22.92
CA LYS A 71 -10.91 -18.10 -24.12
C LYS A 71 -11.63 -16.98 -24.85
N THR A 72 -11.86 -15.86 -24.18
CA THR A 72 -12.50 -14.67 -24.78
C THR A 72 -11.48 -13.61 -25.17
N SER A 73 -10.20 -13.83 -24.87
CA SER A 73 -9.14 -12.87 -25.16
C SER A 73 -8.66 -12.92 -26.61
N ASP A 74 -8.08 -11.80 -27.04
CA ASP A 74 -7.45 -11.69 -28.36
C ASP A 74 -6.30 -12.70 -28.50
N GLU A 75 -5.55 -12.95 -27.43
CA GLU A 75 -4.46 -13.92 -27.40
C GLU A 75 -4.96 -15.33 -27.72
N TYR A 76 -6.10 -15.72 -27.15
CA TYR A 76 -6.71 -17.01 -27.47
C TYR A 76 -7.16 -17.08 -28.93
N HIS A 77 -7.79 -16.04 -29.43
CA HIS A 77 -8.24 -15.99 -30.82
C HIS A 77 -7.06 -16.04 -31.78
N ILE A 78 -5.99 -15.32 -31.49
CA ILE A 78 -4.74 -15.33 -32.24
C ILE A 78 -4.10 -16.73 -32.23
N LEU A 79 -3.99 -17.34 -31.06
CA LEU A 79 -3.44 -18.71 -30.95
C LEU A 79 -4.31 -19.74 -31.65
N LYS A 80 -5.62 -19.60 -31.56
CA LYS A 80 -6.57 -20.48 -32.27
C LYS A 80 -6.50 -20.28 -33.78
N GLU A 81 -6.42 -19.04 -34.23
CA GLU A 81 -6.23 -18.71 -35.64
C GLU A 81 -4.90 -19.30 -36.16
N LEU A 82 -3.81 -19.10 -35.42
CA LEU A 82 -2.50 -19.68 -35.74
C LEU A 82 -2.58 -21.20 -35.85
N ALA A 83 -3.16 -21.87 -34.87
CA ALA A 83 -3.33 -23.31 -34.89
C ALA A 83 -4.18 -23.78 -36.09
N THR A 84 -5.24 -23.04 -36.40
CA THR A 84 -6.09 -23.33 -37.55
C THR A 84 -5.33 -23.22 -38.85
N LEU A 85 -4.56 -22.13 -39.01
CA LEU A 85 -3.74 -21.91 -40.20
C LEU A 85 -2.62 -22.97 -40.36
N GLU A 86 -1.97 -23.33 -39.24
CA GLU A 86 -0.93 -24.38 -39.25
C GLU A 86 -1.48 -25.76 -39.63
N HIS A 87 -2.77 -26.01 -39.36
CA HIS A 87 -3.42 -27.26 -39.69
C HIS A 87 -4.00 -27.30 -41.10
N LEU A 88 -4.07 -26.19 -41.81
CA LEU A 88 -4.51 -26.16 -43.20
C LEU A 88 -3.60 -27.04 -44.08
N LYS A 89 -4.23 -27.94 -44.88
CA LYS A 89 -3.49 -28.88 -45.75
C LYS A 89 -2.49 -28.19 -46.66
N PRO A 90 -2.82 -27.10 -47.35
CA PRO A 90 -1.86 -26.38 -48.20
C PRO A 90 -0.65 -25.85 -47.40
N VAL A 91 -0.89 -25.32 -46.21
CA VAL A 91 0.18 -24.80 -45.34
C VAL A 91 1.07 -25.93 -44.83
N LYS A 92 0.47 -27.07 -44.42
CA LYS A 92 1.24 -28.27 -44.03
C LYS A 92 2.10 -28.78 -45.20
N ASN A 93 1.55 -28.85 -46.42
CA ASN A 93 2.30 -29.25 -47.61
C ASN A 93 3.45 -28.28 -47.89
N TYR A 94 3.21 -26.98 -47.71
CA TYR A 94 4.26 -25.97 -47.82
C TYR A 94 5.41 -26.25 -46.84
N PHE A 95 5.10 -26.43 -45.56
CA PHE A 95 6.15 -26.70 -44.56
C PHE A 95 6.84 -28.05 -44.78
N LYS A 96 6.09 -29.08 -45.21
CA LYS A 96 6.67 -30.37 -45.57
C LYS A 96 7.65 -30.22 -46.74
N PHE A 97 7.30 -29.41 -47.74
CA PHE A 97 8.17 -29.14 -48.87
C PHE A 97 9.43 -28.39 -48.46
N ILE A 98 9.33 -27.32 -47.70
CA ILE A 98 10.49 -26.55 -47.25
C ILE A 98 11.41 -27.33 -46.30
N GLN A 99 10.90 -28.39 -45.66
CA GLN A 99 11.68 -29.31 -44.83
C GLN A 99 12.17 -30.53 -45.59
N SER A 100 11.81 -30.66 -46.86
CA SER A 100 12.21 -31.80 -47.71
C SER A 100 13.67 -31.72 -48.12
N ALA A 101 14.27 -32.88 -48.39
CA ALA A 101 15.60 -32.98 -48.94
C ALA A 101 15.72 -32.20 -50.28
N ASP A 102 14.63 -32.16 -51.05
CA ASP A 102 14.57 -31.41 -52.31
C ASP A 102 14.68 -29.90 -52.06
N PHE A 103 14.00 -29.38 -51.06
CA PHE A 103 14.08 -27.97 -50.69
C PHE A 103 15.45 -27.63 -50.08
N GLU A 104 15.96 -28.52 -49.21
CA GLU A 104 17.29 -28.37 -48.64
C GLU A 104 18.37 -28.38 -49.71
N LYS A 105 18.25 -29.34 -50.68
CA LYS A 105 19.15 -29.39 -51.81
C LYS A 105 19.05 -28.14 -52.69
N VAL A 106 17.83 -27.64 -52.93
CA VAL A 106 17.62 -26.37 -53.64
C VAL A 106 18.28 -25.22 -52.91
N ASN A 107 18.13 -25.15 -51.57
CA ASN A 107 18.77 -24.12 -50.74
C ASN A 107 20.29 -24.27 -50.68
N THR A 108 20.79 -25.50 -50.68
CA THR A 108 22.24 -25.78 -50.72
C THR A 108 22.80 -25.31 -52.07
N ILE A 109 22.09 -25.62 -53.16
CA ILE A 109 22.47 -25.14 -54.48
C ILE A 109 22.36 -23.61 -54.52
N ALA A 110 21.36 -23.04 -53.91
CA ALA A 110 21.20 -21.58 -53.76
C ALA A 110 22.39 -20.90 -53.08
N LYS A 111 23.07 -21.60 -52.17
CA LYS A 111 24.26 -21.11 -51.43
C LYS A 111 25.58 -21.52 -52.10
N SER A 112 25.51 -22.32 -53.17
CA SER A 112 26.70 -22.80 -53.81
C SER A 112 27.44 -21.68 -54.55
N SER A 113 28.77 -21.80 -54.61
CA SER A 113 29.60 -20.90 -55.43
C SER A 113 29.16 -20.93 -56.90
N ASN A 114 28.72 -22.08 -57.39
CA ASN A 114 28.21 -22.23 -58.71
C ASN A 114 26.91 -21.44 -58.95
N LEU A 115 26.01 -21.45 -58.01
CA LEU A 115 24.77 -20.64 -58.11
C LEU A 115 25.07 -19.15 -57.88
N ALA A 116 25.96 -18.83 -56.96
CA ALA A 116 26.42 -17.46 -56.77
C ALA A 116 27.08 -16.93 -58.01
N ARG A 117 27.93 -17.77 -58.62
CA ARG A 117 28.55 -17.46 -59.91
C ARG A 117 27.50 -17.37 -61.02
N TYR A 118 26.53 -18.26 -61.02
CA TYR A 118 25.39 -18.20 -61.95
C TYR A 118 24.67 -16.86 -61.82
N TYR A 119 24.37 -16.39 -60.63
CA TYR A 119 23.72 -15.09 -60.42
C TYR A 119 24.62 -13.88 -60.66
N GLU A 120 25.92 -14.00 -60.41
CA GLU A 120 26.88 -12.98 -60.84
C GLU A 120 26.88 -12.85 -62.33
N LEU A 121 26.98 -14.01 -63.04
CA LEU A 121 26.89 -14.06 -64.51
C LEU A 121 25.54 -13.58 -64.99
N GLU A 122 24.47 -13.92 -64.26
CA GLU A 122 23.12 -13.43 -64.48
C GLU A 122 23.06 -11.93 -64.40
N LYS A 123 23.65 -11.32 -63.33
CA LYS A 123 23.74 -9.85 -63.15
C LYS A 123 24.54 -9.21 -64.29
N ILE A 124 25.63 -9.85 -64.68
CA ILE A 124 26.44 -9.40 -65.84
C ILE A 124 25.64 -9.50 -67.10
N VAL A 125 25.03 -10.66 -67.36
CA VAL A 125 24.20 -10.95 -68.51
C VAL A 125 22.94 -10.04 -68.51
N HIS A 126 22.44 -9.63 -67.33
CA HIS A 126 21.32 -8.74 -67.23
C HIS A 126 21.72 -7.29 -66.98
N SER A 127 23.03 -6.96 -66.93
CA SER A 127 23.43 -5.54 -66.79
C SER A 127 22.89 -4.75 -68.01
N PRO A 128 22.56 -3.46 -67.78
CA PRO A 128 22.04 -2.63 -68.87
C PRO A 128 22.90 -2.70 -70.14
N ASP A 129 24.22 -2.73 -69.98
CA ASP A 129 25.15 -2.82 -71.09
C ASP A 129 25.24 -4.22 -71.66
N PHE A 130 25.26 -5.25 -70.82
CA PHE A 130 25.27 -6.64 -71.34
C PHE A 130 23.91 -7.00 -71.92
N ILE A 131 22.82 -6.60 -71.27
CA ILE A 131 21.47 -6.80 -71.82
C ILE A 131 21.31 -6.05 -73.14
N ARG A 132 21.84 -4.82 -73.18
CA ARG A 132 21.84 -4.03 -74.41
C ARG A 132 22.60 -4.77 -75.50
N ARG A 133 23.87 -5.15 -75.26
CA ARG A 133 24.70 -5.91 -76.26
C ARG A 133 24.09 -7.24 -76.59
N LYS A 134 23.63 -7.97 -75.61
CA LYS A 134 22.99 -9.26 -75.76
C LYS A 134 21.60 -9.15 -76.36
N LYS A 135 20.82 -8.14 -76.02
CA LYS A 135 19.57 -7.82 -76.70
C LYS A 135 19.77 -7.45 -78.16
N GLU A 136 20.85 -6.77 -78.41
CA GLU A 136 21.19 -6.35 -79.78
C GLU A 136 21.67 -7.53 -80.60
N THR A 137 22.35 -8.51 -80.04
CA THR A 137 23.00 -9.60 -80.78
C THR A 137 22.31 -10.94 -80.67
N GLU A 138 21.93 -11.38 -79.55
CA GLU A 138 21.42 -12.71 -79.27
C GLU A 138 20.23 -12.68 -78.40
N ALA A 139 19.97 -11.69 -78.22
CA ALA A 139 19.04 -11.62 -77.29
C ALA A 139 19.01 -12.59 -76.22
N LEU A 140 18.73 -12.61 -75.81
CA LEU A 140 18.10 -12.83 -74.62
C LEU A 140 17.59 -14.22 -74.58
N GLN A 141 18.11 -14.90 -73.74
CA GLN A 141 17.50 -16.16 -73.43
C GLN A 141 16.13 -15.94 -72.86
N TYR A 142 15.19 -16.60 -73.46
CA TYR A 142 13.83 -16.64 -72.99
C TYR A 142 13.77 -17.05 -71.50
N LYS A 143 14.66 -17.95 -71.12
CA LYS A 143 14.80 -18.42 -69.75
C LYS A 143 15.67 -17.46 -68.92
N GLY A 144 15.06 -16.66 -68.09
CA GLY A 144 15.71 -15.63 -67.33
C GLY A 144 15.54 -14.20 -67.84
N SER A 145 15.01 -14.07 -69.06
CA SER A 145 14.62 -12.77 -69.58
C SER A 145 13.34 -12.24 -68.94
N PRO A 146 13.10 -10.95 -69.04
CA PRO A 146 11.83 -10.35 -68.62
C PRO A 146 10.63 -11.07 -69.26
N GLU A 147 10.74 -11.47 -70.51
CA GLU A 147 9.72 -12.21 -71.24
C GLU A 147 9.47 -13.58 -70.63
N PHE A 148 10.52 -14.30 -70.26
CA PHE A 148 10.38 -15.58 -69.58
C PHE A 148 9.79 -15.48 -68.21
N ILE A 149 10.21 -14.48 -67.42
CA ILE A 149 9.69 -14.27 -66.06
C ILE A 149 8.21 -13.93 -66.13
N LYS A 150 7.82 -13.00 -67.02
CA LYS A 150 6.43 -12.60 -67.23
C LYS A 150 5.56 -13.77 -67.67
N LYS A 151 6.04 -14.57 -68.67
CA LYS A 151 5.30 -15.75 -69.14
C LYS A 151 5.16 -16.78 -68.00
N ARG A 152 6.21 -16.96 -67.20
CA ARG A 152 6.20 -17.87 -66.07
C ARG A 152 5.30 -17.36 -64.94
N GLU A 153 5.34 -16.08 -64.71
CA GLU A 153 4.43 -15.46 -63.76
C GLU A 153 2.98 -15.62 -64.22
N TYR A 154 2.73 -15.40 -65.52
CA TYR A 154 1.44 -15.69 -66.12
C TYR A 154 1.05 -17.16 -65.96
N GLU A 155 1.94 -18.10 -66.30
CA GLU A 155 1.68 -19.54 -66.19
C GLU A 155 1.46 -19.98 -64.79
N THR A 156 2.22 -19.41 -63.86
CA THR A 156 2.08 -19.69 -62.42
C THR A 156 0.74 -19.19 -61.88
N LEU A 157 0.41 -17.97 -62.24
CA LEU A 157 -0.87 -17.37 -61.89
C LEU A 157 -2.02 -18.11 -62.60
N ASN A 158 -1.84 -18.47 -63.89
CA ASN A 158 -2.86 -19.17 -64.67
C ASN A 158 -3.11 -20.60 -64.16
N LYS A 159 -2.08 -21.28 -63.62
CA LYS A 159 -2.19 -22.61 -62.99
C LYS A 159 -2.61 -22.59 -61.55
N SER A 160 -2.74 -21.40 -60.96
CA SER A 160 -3.12 -21.30 -59.58
C SER A 160 -4.50 -21.93 -59.34
N VAL A 161 -4.56 -22.80 -58.35
CA VAL A 161 -5.80 -23.49 -58.00
C VAL A 161 -6.88 -22.47 -57.64
N ARG A 162 -6.48 -21.38 -57.01
CA ARG A 162 -7.36 -20.29 -56.61
C ARG A 162 -7.95 -19.58 -57.85
N LEU A 163 -7.12 -19.25 -58.83
CA LEU A 163 -7.58 -18.64 -60.06
C LEU A 163 -8.35 -19.62 -60.94
N LYS A 164 -8.01 -20.92 -60.88
CA LYS A 164 -8.78 -21.97 -61.57
C LYS A 164 -10.20 -22.05 -60.94
N HIS A 165 -10.27 -22.07 -59.62
CA HIS A 165 -11.56 -22.03 -58.98
C HIS A 165 -12.30 -20.72 -59.25
N TYR A 166 -11.59 -19.60 -59.26
CA TYR A 166 -12.16 -18.32 -59.63
C TYR A 166 -12.75 -18.34 -61.03
N ARG A 167 -11.98 -18.81 -62.03
CA ARG A 167 -12.45 -18.92 -63.42
C ARG A 167 -13.65 -19.85 -63.54
N ASN A 168 -13.54 -21.04 -62.94
CA ASN A 168 -14.65 -21.99 -62.96
C ASN A 168 -15.90 -21.39 -62.27
N THR A 169 -15.68 -20.58 -61.26
CA THR A 169 -16.80 -19.96 -60.58
C THR A 169 -17.40 -18.85 -61.44
N ILE A 170 -16.56 -17.97 -62.05
CA ILE A 170 -17.07 -16.87 -62.87
C ILE A 170 -17.68 -17.35 -64.19
N GLU A 171 -17.22 -18.52 -64.71
CA GLU A 171 -17.80 -19.17 -65.88
C GLU A 171 -19.02 -20.04 -65.54
N SER A 172 -19.30 -20.27 -64.27
CA SER A 172 -20.44 -21.08 -63.84
C SER A 172 -21.75 -20.37 -64.12
N GLU A 173 -22.74 -21.17 -64.50
CA GLU A 173 -24.10 -20.66 -64.67
C GLU A 173 -24.62 -19.97 -63.38
N GLU A 174 -24.22 -20.49 -62.24
CA GLU A 174 -24.54 -19.88 -60.93
C GLU A 174 -23.98 -18.47 -60.80
N TYR A 175 -22.73 -18.24 -61.20
CA TYR A 175 -22.11 -16.91 -61.13
C TYR A 175 -22.70 -15.94 -62.16
N HIS A 176 -22.97 -16.44 -63.37
CA HIS A 176 -23.65 -15.63 -64.38
C HIS A 176 -25.07 -15.28 -63.95
N LEU A 177 -25.75 -16.21 -63.29
CA LEU A 177 -27.04 -15.94 -62.68
C LEU A 177 -26.94 -14.94 -61.52
N PHE A 178 -25.91 -15.11 -60.69
CA PHE A 178 -25.61 -14.17 -59.60
C PHE A 178 -25.34 -12.77 -60.13
N LEU A 179 -24.48 -12.60 -61.13
CA LEU A 179 -24.22 -11.29 -61.75
C LEU A 179 -25.44 -10.67 -62.42
N LYS A 180 -26.24 -11.52 -63.04
CA LYS A 180 -27.51 -11.07 -63.67
C LYS A 180 -28.48 -10.57 -62.59
N LEU A 181 -28.55 -11.29 -61.50
CA LEU A 181 -29.36 -10.92 -60.35
C LEU A 181 -28.83 -9.67 -59.64
N GLU A 182 -27.50 -9.54 -59.53
CA GLU A 182 -26.86 -8.33 -58.99
C GLU A 182 -27.05 -7.11 -59.88
N ALA A 183 -27.03 -7.29 -61.20
CA ALA A 183 -27.30 -6.23 -62.16
C ALA A 183 -28.77 -5.85 -62.17
N GLU A 184 -29.66 -6.82 -62.01
CA GLU A 184 -31.10 -6.61 -61.91
C GLU A 184 -31.48 -5.92 -60.60
N GLU A 185 -30.83 -6.24 -59.50
CA GLU A 185 -30.96 -5.59 -58.22
C GLU A 185 -30.54 -4.11 -58.27
N LYS A 186 -29.40 -3.84 -58.91
CA LYS A 186 -28.92 -2.46 -59.18
C LYS A 186 -29.76 -1.71 -60.17
N GLY A 187 -30.51 -2.41 -61.09
CA GLY A 187 -31.29 -1.85 -62.18
C GLY A 187 -32.80 -1.67 -61.93
N LYS A 188 -33.35 -2.05 -60.79
CA LYS A 188 -34.78 -1.93 -60.44
C LYS A 188 -35.78 -2.52 -61.43
N ARG A 189 -35.58 -3.69 -61.98
CA ARG A 189 -36.63 -4.40 -62.76
C ARG A 189 -36.63 -5.90 -62.42
N VAL A 190 -37.41 -6.30 -61.43
CA VAL A 190 -37.56 -7.72 -61.08
C VAL A 190 -39.01 -8.11 -61.00
N ASN A 191 -39.35 -9.18 -61.69
CA ASN A 191 -40.71 -9.74 -61.76
C ASN A 191 -40.86 -10.82 -60.66
N LEU A 192 -41.73 -10.61 -59.71
CA LEU A 192 -41.78 -11.24 -58.38
C LEU A 192 -42.07 -12.77 -58.32
N GLN A 193 -42.42 -13.43 -59.40
CA GLN A 193 -42.77 -14.86 -59.35
C GLN A 193 -41.61 -15.82 -59.69
N GLU A 194 -40.59 -15.37 -60.37
CA GLU A 194 -39.31 -16.12 -60.55
C GLU A 194 -38.29 -15.80 -59.43
N GLU A 195 -38.59 -14.81 -58.65
CA GLU A 195 -37.70 -14.20 -57.65
C GLU A 195 -37.31 -15.14 -56.49
N ASP A 196 -38.19 -15.97 -56.01
CA ASP A 196 -37.93 -16.75 -54.79
C ASP A 196 -36.81 -17.80 -54.98
N LYS A 197 -36.73 -18.39 -56.15
CA LYS A 197 -35.63 -19.31 -56.45
C LYS A 197 -34.32 -18.57 -56.76
N LYS A 198 -34.41 -17.46 -57.50
CA LYS A 198 -33.23 -16.70 -57.91
C LYS A 198 -32.58 -15.98 -56.72
N VAL A 199 -33.39 -15.40 -55.83
CA VAL A 199 -32.91 -14.74 -54.59
C VAL A 199 -32.27 -15.77 -53.63
N LYS A 200 -32.81 -16.99 -53.55
CA LYS A 200 -32.20 -18.06 -52.78
C LYS A 200 -30.83 -18.47 -53.33
N ILE A 201 -30.72 -18.57 -54.64
CA ILE A 201 -29.45 -18.86 -55.32
C ILE A 201 -28.46 -17.72 -55.08
N TYR A 202 -28.91 -16.46 -55.22
CA TYR A 202 -28.08 -15.28 -54.95
C TYR A 202 -27.53 -15.28 -53.51
N ARG A 203 -28.39 -15.45 -52.51
CA ARG A 203 -27.98 -15.50 -51.11
C ARG A 203 -27.08 -16.71 -50.80
N HIS A 204 -27.39 -17.85 -51.40
CA HIS A 204 -26.58 -19.06 -51.23
C HIS A 204 -25.18 -18.86 -51.83
N PHE A 205 -25.12 -18.24 -53.00
CA PHE A 205 -23.82 -17.92 -53.65
C PHE A 205 -23.00 -16.94 -52.80
N LEU A 206 -23.59 -15.89 -52.27
CA LEU A 206 -22.92 -14.94 -51.34
C LEU A 206 -22.29 -15.62 -50.12
N GLN A 207 -22.93 -16.67 -49.65
CA GLN A 207 -22.40 -17.42 -48.48
C GLN A 207 -21.45 -18.55 -48.88
N SER A 208 -21.32 -18.82 -50.17
CA SER A 208 -20.54 -19.93 -50.68
C SER A 208 -19.02 -19.71 -50.49
N LYS A 209 -18.31 -20.84 -50.45
CA LYS A 209 -16.84 -20.83 -50.53
C LYS A 209 -16.35 -20.25 -51.86
N ALA A 210 -17.13 -20.39 -52.92
CA ALA A 210 -16.86 -19.87 -54.24
C ALA A 210 -16.85 -18.34 -54.26
N TYR A 211 -17.87 -17.69 -53.67
CA TYR A 211 -17.94 -16.25 -53.54
C TYR A 211 -16.82 -15.67 -52.68
N LYS A 212 -16.52 -16.34 -51.59
CA LYS A 212 -15.37 -15.94 -50.73
C LYS A 212 -14.06 -16.01 -51.50
N ASN A 213 -13.90 -17.01 -52.37
CA ASN A 213 -12.73 -17.12 -53.22
C ASN A 213 -12.68 -15.98 -54.24
N ILE A 214 -13.80 -15.57 -54.79
CA ILE A 214 -13.89 -14.41 -55.72
C ILE A 214 -13.41 -13.16 -54.98
N LEU A 215 -13.97 -12.84 -53.84
CA LEU A 215 -13.60 -11.66 -53.07
C LEU A 215 -12.08 -11.63 -52.73
N GLU A 216 -11.51 -12.77 -52.41
CA GLU A 216 -10.09 -12.89 -52.11
C GLU A 216 -9.20 -12.70 -53.34
N VAL A 217 -9.62 -13.20 -54.52
CA VAL A 217 -8.90 -13.03 -55.77
C VAL A 217 -8.98 -11.58 -56.25
N GLU A 218 -10.15 -10.94 -56.09
CA GLU A 218 -10.37 -9.54 -56.44
C GLU A 218 -9.64 -8.58 -55.50
N LYS A 219 -9.64 -8.85 -54.23
CA LYS A 219 -8.94 -8.06 -53.22
C LYS A 219 -7.43 -7.92 -53.54
N HIS A 220 -6.84 -8.94 -54.15
CA HIS A 220 -5.43 -8.94 -54.51
C HIS A 220 -5.17 -8.68 -56.00
N ASP A 221 -6.21 -8.30 -56.69
CA ASP A 221 -6.18 -8.05 -58.15
C ASP A 221 -5.42 -9.12 -58.94
N LEU A 222 -5.54 -10.39 -58.53
CA LEU A 222 -4.84 -11.50 -59.22
C LEU A 222 -5.38 -11.71 -60.63
N THR A 223 -6.63 -11.39 -60.86
CA THR A 223 -7.24 -11.46 -62.20
C THR A 223 -6.76 -10.33 -63.09
N GLY A 224 -6.68 -9.10 -62.57
CA GLY A 224 -6.14 -7.95 -63.30
C GLY A 224 -4.68 -8.18 -63.65
N LYS A 225 -3.88 -8.63 -62.69
CA LYS A 225 -2.49 -8.98 -62.92
C LYS A 225 -2.33 -10.11 -63.95
N LEU A 226 -3.16 -11.16 -63.89
CA LEU A 226 -3.16 -12.24 -64.87
C LEU A 226 -3.59 -11.75 -66.23
N GLN A 227 -4.62 -10.91 -66.29
CA GLN A 227 -5.12 -10.33 -67.53
C GLN A 227 -4.07 -9.42 -68.17
N GLN A 228 -3.44 -8.59 -67.36
CA GLN A 228 -2.35 -7.71 -67.78
C GLN A 228 -1.19 -8.54 -68.36
N LEU A 229 -0.72 -9.56 -67.63
CA LEU A 229 0.30 -10.47 -68.07
C LEU A 229 -0.13 -11.22 -69.35
N LYS A 230 -1.40 -11.64 -69.43
CA LYS A 230 -1.93 -12.30 -70.66
C LYS A 230 -1.90 -11.37 -71.86
N ILE A 231 -2.21 -10.13 -71.70
CA ILE A 231 -2.14 -9.13 -72.77
C ILE A 231 -0.68 -8.94 -73.18
N GLU A 232 0.20 -8.76 -72.19
CA GLU A 232 1.62 -8.52 -72.43
C GLU A 232 2.29 -9.68 -73.20
N ILE A 233 2.05 -10.96 -72.81
CA ILE A 233 2.66 -12.14 -73.47
C ILE A 233 2.06 -12.47 -74.84
N ASN A 234 0.87 -11.93 -75.17
CA ASN A 234 0.23 -12.14 -76.44
C ASN A 234 0.49 -11.01 -77.44
N THR A 235 1.29 -10.01 -77.11
CA THR A 235 1.65 -8.95 -78.00
C THR A 235 2.55 -9.50 -79.12
N LYS A 236 2.39 -9.00 -80.36
CA LYS A 236 3.19 -9.38 -81.48
C LYS A 236 4.69 -9.21 -81.21
N HIS A 237 5.05 -8.12 -80.52
CA HIS A 237 6.42 -7.83 -80.13
C HIS A 237 6.95 -8.87 -79.11
N PHE A 238 6.17 -9.30 -78.15
CA PHE A 238 6.57 -10.32 -77.18
C PHE A 238 6.83 -11.66 -77.85
N ILE A 239 5.96 -12.08 -78.78
CA ILE A 239 6.09 -13.33 -79.51
C ILE A 239 7.31 -13.26 -80.41
N GLU A 240 7.54 -12.13 -81.03
CA GLU A 240 8.74 -11.91 -81.90
C GLU A 240 10.01 -11.90 -81.03
N GLN A 241 9.99 -11.25 -79.91
CA GLN A 241 11.08 -11.26 -78.94
C GLN A 241 11.29 -12.67 -78.35
N GLU A 242 10.23 -13.41 -78.02
CA GLU A 242 10.32 -14.78 -77.54
C GLU A 242 11.01 -15.70 -78.58
N ARG A 243 10.67 -15.56 -79.82
CA ARG A 243 11.33 -16.28 -80.94
C ARG A 243 12.78 -15.87 -81.08
N PHE A 244 13.04 -14.57 -81.02
CA PHE A 244 14.37 -14.01 -81.09
C PHE A 244 15.24 -14.47 -79.92
N LEU A 245 14.67 -14.53 -78.75
CA LEU A 245 15.31 -14.96 -77.50
C LEU A 245 15.64 -16.45 -77.46
N ASN A 246 14.95 -17.27 -78.29
CA ASN A 246 15.18 -18.72 -78.42
C ASN A 246 16.26 -19.09 -79.41
N ASP A 247 16.83 -18.15 -80.17
CA ASP A 247 17.89 -18.44 -81.12
C ASP A 247 19.22 -18.76 -80.42
N LYS A 248 19.64 -19.99 -80.50
CA LYS A 248 20.76 -20.56 -79.77
C LYS A 248 22.14 -20.05 -80.16
N ASN A 249 22.29 -19.53 -81.41
CA ASN A 249 23.62 -19.30 -81.93
C ASN A 249 24.04 -17.83 -82.00
N ARG A 250 23.15 -16.92 -81.73
CA ARG A 250 23.32 -15.50 -81.97
C ARG A 250 24.38 -14.83 -81.08
N PHE A 251 24.54 -15.34 -79.91
CA PHE A 251 25.46 -14.79 -78.94
C PHE A 251 26.83 -15.46 -78.93
N ALA A 252 26.94 -16.65 -79.55
CA ALA A 252 28.18 -17.42 -79.53
C ALA A 252 29.35 -16.72 -80.22
N THR A 253 29.08 -15.68 -80.98
CA THR A 253 30.10 -14.93 -81.71
C THR A 253 30.55 -13.64 -81.07
N THR A 254 29.98 -13.29 -79.90
CA THR A 254 30.33 -12.06 -79.25
C THR A 254 31.39 -12.25 -78.18
N SER A 255 32.06 -11.15 -77.76
CA SER A 255 32.99 -11.10 -76.65
C SER A 255 32.34 -11.43 -75.29
N ASP A 256 31.02 -11.34 -75.19
CA ASP A 256 30.24 -11.68 -74.01
C ASP A 256 29.87 -13.18 -73.97
N TYR A 257 30.14 -13.93 -75.09
CA TYR A 257 29.79 -15.36 -75.14
C TYR A 257 30.49 -16.23 -74.07
N PRO A 258 31.77 -16.03 -73.74
CA PRO A 258 32.37 -16.82 -72.65
C PRO A 258 31.60 -16.74 -71.36
N VAL A 259 31.16 -15.55 -71.02
CA VAL A 259 30.31 -15.28 -69.81
C VAL A 259 28.95 -16.00 -69.95
N PHE A 260 28.41 -15.97 -71.13
CA PHE A 260 27.16 -16.66 -71.46
C PHE A 260 27.34 -18.19 -71.58
N ALA A 261 28.45 -18.67 -72.13
CA ALA A 261 28.77 -20.09 -72.24
C ALA A 261 28.95 -20.69 -70.84
N GLU A 262 29.69 -19.99 -69.95
CA GLU A 262 29.82 -20.36 -68.55
C GLU A 262 28.43 -20.39 -67.85
N PHE A 263 27.62 -19.41 -68.10
CA PHE A 263 26.24 -19.39 -67.66
C PHE A 263 25.43 -20.57 -68.16
N THR A 264 25.62 -20.93 -69.47
CA THR A 264 24.94 -22.03 -70.09
C THR A 264 25.42 -23.40 -69.58
N GLU A 265 26.71 -23.55 -69.33
CA GLU A 265 27.29 -24.73 -68.67
C GLU A 265 26.75 -24.91 -67.27
N LEU A 266 26.75 -23.83 -66.46
CA LEU A 266 26.16 -23.87 -65.18
C LEU A 266 24.67 -24.21 -65.19
N SER A 267 23.96 -23.76 -66.20
CA SER A 267 22.54 -24.08 -66.40
C SER A 267 22.30 -25.55 -66.76
N LYS A 268 23.31 -26.25 -67.33
CA LYS A 268 23.28 -27.69 -67.65
C LYS A 268 23.70 -28.55 -66.45
N SER A 269 24.28 -27.96 -65.43
CA SER A 269 24.72 -28.73 -64.26
C SER A 269 23.56 -29.51 -63.67
N SER A 270 23.86 -30.66 -63.07
CA SER A 270 22.85 -31.50 -62.44
C SER A 270 22.11 -30.73 -61.29
N ASP A 271 22.85 -29.88 -60.66
CA ASP A 271 22.31 -29.12 -59.53
C ASP A 271 21.38 -27.99 -59.99
N ILE A 272 21.78 -27.25 -60.98
CA ILE A 272 20.93 -26.22 -61.60
C ILE A 272 19.68 -26.82 -62.22
N ARG A 273 19.85 -27.97 -62.97
CA ARG A 273 18.71 -28.70 -63.53
C ARG A 273 17.78 -29.23 -62.44
N PHE A 274 18.34 -29.78 -61.37
CA PHE A 274 17.55 -30.23 -60.26
C PHE A 274 16.79 -29.04 -59.65
N TYR A 275 17.49 -27.95 -59.42
CA TYR A 275 16.90 -26.71 -58.91
C TYR A 275 15.73 -26.26 -59.82
N LEU A 276 15.94 -26.16 -61.07
CA LEU A 276 14.92 -25.76 -62.06
C LEU A 276 13.76 -26.76 -62.15
N LYS A 277 14.03 -28.07 -62.04
CA LYS A 277 13.00 -29.12 -62.01
C LYS A 277 12.15 -29.00 -60.77
N CYS A 278 12.80 -28.78 -59.63
CA CYS A 278 12.11 -28.65 -58.35
C CYS A 278 11.20 -27.41 -58.31
N ILE A 279 11.68 -26.27 -58.81
CA ILE A 279 10.86 -25.05 -58.87
C ILE A 279 9.67 -25.15 -59.82
N ASN A 280 9.65 -26.14 -60.74
CA ASN A 280 8.52 -26.43 -61.61
C ASN A 280 7.65 -27.60 -61.12
N SER A 281 7.95 -28.18 -59.96
CA SER A 281 7.15 -29.25 -59.41
C SER A 281 5.80 -28.75 -58.85
N SER A 282 4.84 -29.67 -58.71
CA SER A 282 3.57 -29.39 -58.06
C SER A 282 3.76 -28.90 -56.60
N ASP A 283 4.78 -29.43 -55.94
CA ASP A 283 5.10 -29.04 -54.56
C ASP A 283 5.65 -27.62 -54.53
N HIS A 284 6.47 -27.25 -55.53
CA HIS A 284 6.96 -25.89 -55.66
C HIS A 284 5.86 -24.93 -56.17
N ALA A 285 4.92 -25.40 -56.99
CA ALA A 285 3.74 -24.62 -57.36
C ALA A 285 2.86 -24.33 -56.14
N ASN A 286 2.60 -25.36 -55.30
CA ASN A 286 1.93 -25.19 -54.03
C ASN A 286 2.71 -24.25 -53.07
N TYR A 287 4.04 -24.38 -53.06
CA TYR A 287 4.91 -23.46 -52.31
C TYR A 287 4.70 -22.01 -52.75
N LYS A 288 4.70 -21.73 -54.06
CA LYS A 288 4.50 -20.38 -54.60
C LYS A 288 3.10 -19.84 -54.28
N GLU A 289 2.08 -20.67 -54.42
CA GLU A 289 0.70 -20.31 -54.12
C GLU A 289 0.57 -19.88 -52.64
N ILE A 290 1.17 -20.68 -51.75
CA ILE A 290 1.12 -20.39 -50.32
C ILE A 290 1.99 -19.18 -49.96
N VAL A 291 3.17 -19.01 -50.56
CA VAL A 291 4.02 -17.82 -50.37
C VAL A 291 3.30 -16.52 -50.76
N LEU A 292 2.51 -16.57 -51.82
CA LEU A 292 1.73 -15.41 -52.28
C LEU A 292 0.38 -15.28 -51.58
N SER A 293 0.00 -16.29 -50.80
CA SER A 293 -1.29 -16.28 -50.14
C SER A 293 -1.30 -15.38 -48.87
N ALA A 294 -2.41 -14.74 -48.63
CA ALA A 294 -2.65 -14.04 -47.39
C ALA A 294 -2.49 -14.95 -46.16
N ALA A 295 -2.74 -16.27 -46.33
CA ALA A 295 -2.63 -17.24 -45.26
C ALA A 295 -1.19 -17.40 -44.74
N LEU A 296 -0.18 -17.40 -45.62
CA LEU A 296 1.23 -17.51 -45.20
C LEU A 296 1.71 -16.22 -44.54
N SER A 297 1.41 -15.08 -45.14
CA SER A 297 1.73 -13.78 -44.56
C SER A 297 1.07 -13.63 -43.21
N ARG A 298 -0.18 -14.04 -43.12
CA ARG A 298 -0.92 -14.03 -41.85
C ARG A 298 -0.33 -15.00 -40.84
N LEU A 299 0.04 -16.21 -41.28
CA LEU A 299 0.71 -17.19 -40.41
C LEU A 299 2.05 -16.66 -39.90
N GLN A 300 2.85 -16.01 -40.78
CA GLN A 300 4.11 -15.41 -40.36
C GLN A 300 3.91 -14.26 -39.38
N GLU A 301 2.96 -13.38 -39.67
CA GLU A 301 2.55 -12.30 -38.74
C GLU A 301 2.14 -12.84 -37.37
N LEU A 302 1.27 -13.87 -37.39
CA LEU A 302 0.80 -14.50 -36.13
C LEU A 302 1.95 -15.18 -35.40
N LYS A 303 2.86 -15.87 -36.13
CA LYS A 303 4.05 -16.47 -35.51
C LYS A 303 4.99 -15.45 -34.88
N LEU A 304 5.16 -14.31 -35.51
CA LEU A 304 5.93 -13.20 -34.94
C LEU A 304 5.23 -12.64 -33.73
N LYS A 305 3.92 -12.41 -33.87
CA LYS A 305 3.10 -11.87 -32.77
C LYS A 305 3.08 -12.80 -31.54
N VAL A 306 2.97 -14.12 -31.77
CA VAL A 306 2.99 -15.11 -30.68
C VAL A 306 4.38 -15.25 -30.05
N LYS A 307 5.45 -14.94 -30.81
CA LYS A 307 6.82 -14.92 -30.26
C LYS A 307 7.16 -13.64 -29.54
N ASP A 308 6.36 -12.62 -29.69
CA ASP A 308 6.54 -11.37 -28.97
C ASP A 308 6.51 -11.64 -27.45
N PRO A 309 7.53 -11.20 -26.72
CA PRO A 309 7.57 -11.35 -25.27
C PRO A 309 6.34 -10.78 -24.55
N GLU A 310 5.83 -9.64 -25.01
CA GLU A 310 4.63 -9.04 -24.43
C GLU A 310 3.40 -9.92 -24.62
N PHE A 311 3.24 -10.46 -25.85
CA PHE A 311 2.16 -11.40 -26.15
C PHE A 311 2.24 -12.65 -25.28
N GLN A 312 3.45 -13.24 -25.17
CA GLN A 312 3.65 -14.44 -24.36
C GLN A 312 3.35 -14.20 -22.90
N GLN A 313 3.88 -13.10 -22.35
CA GLN A 313 3.61 -12.73 -20.97
C GLN A 313 2.10 -12.53 -20.73
N ARG A 314 1.43 -11.86 -21.65
CA ARG A 314 -0.01 -11.62 -21.53
C ARG A 314 -0.81 -12.91 -21.67
N ALA A 315 -0.46 -13.78 -22.62
CA ALA A 315 -1.10 -15.07 -22.80
C ALA A 315 -0.88 -15.99 -21.58
N GLU A 316 0.33 -16.02 -21.03
CA GLU A 316 0.63 -16.75 -19.80
C GLU A 316 -0.13 -16.19 -18.59
N PHE A 317 -0.15 -14.88 -18.48
CA PHE A 317 -0.94 -14.21 -17.45
C PHE A 317 -2.42 -14.61 -17.53
N LEU A 318 -3.02 -14.56 -18.72
CA LEU A 318 -4.43 -14.90 -18.93
C LEU A 318 -4.72 -16.39 -18.70
N LYS A 319 -3.78 -17.28 -19.03
CA LYS A 319 -3.89 -18.74 -18.77
C LYS A 319 -3.74 -19.08 -17.29
N ASN A 320 -3.03 -18.27 -16.55
CA ASN A 320 -2.75 -18.54 -15.17
C ASN A 320 -4.02 -18.36 -14.33
N LYS A 321 -4.49 -19.44 -13.71
CA LYS A 321 -5.65 -19.39 -12.80
C LYS A 321 -5.38 -18.54 -11.56
N ARG A 322 -4.11 -18.38 -11.19
CA ARG A 322 -3.65 -17.54 -10.08
C ARG A 322 -3.10 -16.20 -10.56
N ARG A 323 -3.58 -15.71 -11.71
CA ARG A 323 -3.07 -14.47 -12.33
C ARG A 323 -3.11 -13.26 -11.41
N PHE A 324 -4.08 -13.22 -10.52
CA PHE A 324 -4.16 -12.15 -9.53
C PHE A 324 -2.93 -12.11 -8.62
N GLU A 325 -2.33 -13.27 -8.30
CA GLU A 325 -1.11 -13.35 -7.47
C GLU A 325 0.12 -12.72 -8.16
N LEU A 326 0.04 -12.48 -9.46
CA LEU A 326 1.12 -11.86 -10.26
C LEU A 326 0.93 -10.33 -10.41
N THR A 327 -0.11 -9.77 -9.81
CA THR A 327 -0.43 -8.36 -9.97
C THR A 327 0.07 -7.51 -8.81
N PRO A 328 0.30 -6.21 -9.05
CA PRO A 328 0.60 -5.27 -7.96
C PRO A 328 -0.50 -5.23 -6.88
N GLU A 329 -1.75 -5.42 -7.29
CA GLU A 329 -2.90 -5.48 -6.39
C GLU A 329 -2.78 -6.64 -5.40
N PHE A 330 -2.31 -7.80 -5.84
CA PHE A 330 -2.05 -8.93 -4.94
C PHE A 330 -0.90 -8.63 -3.97
N ALA A 331 0.15 -7.97 -4.45
CA ALA A 331 1.24 -7.56 -3.57
C ALA A 331 0.76 -6.66 -2.43
N LEU A 332 -0.13 -5.70 -2.75
CA LEU A 332 -0.76 -4.84 -1.75
C LEU A 332 -1.67 -5.63 -0.80
N GLU A 333 -2.46 -6.56 -1.31
CA GLU A 333 -3.31 -7.43 -0.49
C GLU A 333 -2.49 -8.37 0.39
N SER A 334 -1.39 -8.89 -0.13
CA SER A 334 -0.45 -9.74 0.60
C SER A 334 0.26 -8.96 1.71
N GLU A 335 0.74 -7.75 1.38
CA GLU A 335 1.34 -6.82 2.35
C GLU A 335 0.34 -6.51 3.48
N LEU A 336 -0.92 -6.21 3.14
CA LEU A 336 -1.96 -6.02 4.14
C LEU A 336 -2.13 -7.25 5.02
N GLY A 337 -2.19 -8.44 4.42
CA GLY A 337 -2.34 -9.70 5.16
C GLY A 337 -1.12 -10.03 6.04
N GLU A 338 0.07 -9.62 5.66
CA GLU A 338 1.28 -9.73 6.49
C GLU A 338 1.22 -8.76 7.67
N LEU A 339 0.85 -7.51 7.38
CA LEU A 339 0.68 -6.50 8.42
C LEU A 339 -0.40 -6.89 9.42
N GLU A 340 -1.54 -7.42 8.97
CA GLU A 340 -2.62 -7.89 9.86
C GLU A 340 -2.15 -8.98 10.84
N ARG A 341 -1.19 -9.79 10.43
CA ARG A 341 -0.58 -10.85 11.24
C ARG A 341 0.62 -10.38 12.04
N SER A 342 1.12 -9.18 11.76
CA SER A 342 2.27 -8.65 12.46
C SER A 342 1.98 -8.49 13.96
N LYS A 343 3.01 -8.67 14.76
CA LYS A 343 2.92 -8.49 16.20
C LYS A 343 2.45 -7.08 16.56
N LEU A 344 2.90 -6.08 15.79
CA LEU A 344 2.56 -4.69 16.01
C LEU A 344 1.06 -4.47 15.85
N ILE A 345 0.49 -4.86 14.72
CA ILE A 345 -0.94 -4.65 14.43
C ILE A 345 -1.82 -5.49 15.35
N THR A 346 -1.43 -6.72 15.65
CA THR A 346 -2.17 -7.56 16.59
C THR A 346 -2.16 -6.96 17.99
N THR A 347 -1.01 -6.46 18.47
CA THR A 347 -0.88 -5.76 19.74
C THR A 347 -1.73 -4.49 19.76
N TYR A 348 -1.66 -3.68 18.69
CA TYR A 348 -2.50 -2.49 18.54
C TYR A 348 -3.99 -2.82 18.71
N HIS A 349 -4.49 -3.84 18.01
CA HIS A 349 -5.90 -4.23 18.13
C HIS A 349 -6.26 -4.81 19.49
N GLN A 350 -5.33 -5.51 20.15
CA GLN A 350 -5.52 -6.00 21.52
C GLN A 350 -5.60 -4.84 22.50
N LEU A 351 -4.67 -3.90 22.44
CA LEU A 351 -4.66 -2.72 23.31
C LEU A 351 -5.88 -1.83 23.06
N LYS A 352 -6.27 -1.63 21.80
CA LYS A 352 -7.45 -0.80 21.45
C LYS A 352 -8.77 -1.38 21.99
N LYS A 353 -8.83 -2.69 22.25
CA LYS A 353 -9.99 -3.36 22.85
C LYS A 353 -9.98 -3.34 24.36
N ARG A 354 -8.87 -2.92 24.99
CA ARG A 354 -8.77 -2.88 26.45
C ARG A 354 -9.65 -1.77 27.00
N THR A 355 -10.65 -2.18 27.75
CA THR A 355 -11.60 -1.23 28.39
C THR A 355 -10.92 -0.36 29.43
N GLU A 356 -9.84 -0.84 30.04
CA GLU A 356 -9.05 -0.11 31.02
C GLU A 356 -8.43 1.17 30.43
N LEU A 357 -8.07 1.14 29.15
CA LEU A 357 -7.51 2.30 28.45
C LEU A 357 -8.56 3.41 28.19
N SER A 358 -9.85 3.08 28.24
CA SER A 358 -10.91 4.08 28.16
C SER A 358 -10.85 5.10 29.29
N PHE A 359 -10.11 4.79 30.36
CA PHE A 359 -9.78 5.75 31.38
C PHE A 359 -9.13 7.01 30.78
N PHE A 360 -8.16 6.88 29.93
CA PHE A 360 -7.48 8.00 29.27
C PHE A 360 -8.34 8.72 28.22
N ASP A 361 -9.40 8.08 27.74
CA ASP A 361 -10.39 8.77 26.90
C ASP A 361 -11.26 9.72 27.71
N GLN A 362 -11.52 9.35 28.97
CA GLN A 362 -12.39 10.11 29.89
C GLN A 362 -11.61 11.09 30.76
N TRP A 363 -10.35 10.79 31.04
CA TRP A 363 -9.54 11.56 31.95
C TRP A 363 -8.30 12.12 31.28
N GLU A 364 -7.98 13.35 31.63
CA GLU A 364 -6.75 14.05 31.28
C GLU A 364 -5.86 14.13 32.54
N ILE A 365 -4.59 13.80 32.37
CA ILE A 365 -3.60 13.99 33.42
C ILE A 365 -3.11 15.41 33.33
N LEU A 366 -3.40 16.20 34.37
CA LEU A 366 -2.99 17.60 34.48
C LEU A 366 -1.60 17.74 35.09
N LEU A 367 -1.30 16.87 36.05
CA LEU A 367 -0.05 16.79 36.76
C LEU A 367 0.28 15.32 37.04
N ASP A 368 1.51 14.92 36.80
CA ASP A 368 2.05 13.61 37.18
C ASP A 368 3.52 13.82 37.58
N GLU A 369 3.74 13.98 38.88
CA GLU A 369 5.04 14.22 39.49
C GLU A 369 5.49 12.98 40.27
N ASN A 370 6.60 12.40 39.91
CA ASN A 370 7.16 11.19 40.52
C ASN A 370 8.60 11.38 41.00
N PHE A 371 9.08 12.60 41.00
CA PHE A 371 10.41 13.01 41.50
C PHE A 371 11.57 12.23 40.84
N ALA A 372 11.38 11.76 39.57
CA ALA A 372 12.37 10.95 38.85
C ALA A 372 13.68 11.70 38.58
N ASP A 373 13.64 13.01 38.45
CA ASP A 373 14.78 13.85 38.08
C ASP A 373 15.79 14.05 39.22
N HIS A 374 15.57 13.44 40.39
CA HIS A 374 16.40 13.58 41.59
C HIS A 374 16.61 15.02 42.07
N GLN A 375 15.97 15.99 41.45
CA GLN A 375 15.96 17.39 41.84
C GLN A 375 14.52 17.91 41.85
N LEU A 376 14.24 18.80 42.82
CA LEU A 376 12.93 19.43 42.87
C LEU A 376 12.76 20.37 41.69
N SER A 377 11.72 20.16 40.90
CA SER A 377 11.32 21.11 39.85
C SER A 377 10.85 22.43 40.46
N THR A 378 11.73 23.42 40.48
CA THR A 378 11.40 24.77 40.98
C THR A 378 10.41 25.51 40.06
N ALA A 379 10.25 25.04 38.83
CA ALA A 379 9.20 25.53 37.94
C ALA A 379 7.81 25.08 38.37
N LEU A 380 7.70 23.96 39.08
CA LEU A 380 6.44 23.40 39.58
C LEU A 380 6.24 23.67 41.05
N TRP A 381 7.28 23.45 41.86
CA TRP A 381 7.19 23.48 43.34
C TRP A 381 7.88 24.70 43.92
N GLU A 382 7.14 25.43 44.74
CA GLU A 382 7.67 26.51 45.57
C GLU A 382 7.86 25.98 46.99
N PRO A 383 9.11 25.94 47.50
CA PRO A 383 9.42 25.43 48.84
C PRO A 383 9.21 26.49 49.95
N GLU A 384 8.21 27.31 49.79
CA GLU A 384 7.90 28.45 50.66
C GLU A 384 6.41 28.45 51.05
N ASN A 385 6.05 29.23 52.04
CA ASN A 385 4.67 29.50 52.33
C ASN A 385 4.08 30.43 51.28
N TYR A 386 3.10 29.92 50.49
CA TYR A 386 2.48 30.68 49.40
C TYR A 386 1.97 32.05 49.86
N TRP A 387 1.28 32.09 51.03
CA TRP A 387 0.74 33.32 51.59
C TRP A 387 1.85 34.19 52.16
N GLY A 388 2.84 33.58 52.81
CA GLY A 388 4.01 34.25 53.33
C GLY A 388 4.82 34.92 52.24
N SER A 389 5.12 34.20 51.15
CA SER A 389 5.82 34.76 50.00
C SER A 389 5.08 35.95 49.40
N LYS A 390 3.75 35.88 49.28
CA LYS A 390 2.93 36.97 48.72
C LYS A 390 2.77 38.17 49.63
N ILE A 391 2.62 37.96 50.95
CA ILE A 391 2.32 39.05 51.90
C ILE A 391 3.61 39.69 52.42
N ALA A 392 4.64 38.86 52.64
CA ALA A 392 5.84 39.28 53.37
C ALA A 392 7.15 39.00 52.63
N GLY A 393 7.11 38.29 51.47
CA GLY A 393 8.30 37.92 50.73
C GLY A 393 9.08 36.74 51.34
N PHE A 394 8.57 36.08 52.36
CA PHE A 394 9.22 34.94 53.02
C PHE A 394 8.19 34.09 53.76
N SER A 395 8.58 32.84 54.07
CA SER A 395 7.77 31.92 54.90
C SER A 395 7.75 32.36 56.36
N PHE A 396 6.62 32.14 57.02
CA PHE A 396 6.46 32.31 58.46
C PHE A 396 5.66 31.14 59.04
N SER A 397 5.82 30.93 60.33
CA SER A 397 5.06 29.94 61.12
C SER A 397 3.89 30.56 61.83
N GLN A 398 2.84 29.80 62.09
CA GLN A 398 1.72 30.23 62.92
C GLN A 398 2.14 30.26 64.41
N SER A 399 1.43 31.02 65.23
CA SER A 399 1.74 31.11 66.66
C SER A 399 1.73 29.75 67.38
N SER A 400 0.94 28.80 66.90
CA SER A 400 0.84 27.44 67.42
C SER A 400 1.90 26.47 66.86
N GLU A 401 2.75 26.93 65.97
CA GLU A 401 3.80 26.10 65.30
C GLU A 401 5.15 26.32 65.99
N LEU A 402 5.91 25.25 66.13
CA LEU A 402 7.19 25.23 66.80
C LEU A 402 8.42 25.12 65.89
N GLN A 403 8.26 25.09 64.61
CA GLN A 403 9.34 25.01 63.60
C GLN A 403 9.47 26.33 62.84
N ALA A 404 10.68 26.59 62.35
CA ALA A 404 10.92 27.50 61.27
C ALA A 404 10.84 26.74 59.95
N PHE A 405 10.26 27.33 58.89
CA PHE A 405 10.31 26.77 57.53
C PHE A 405 11.60 27.21 56.84
N LYS A 406 12.40 26.25 56.40
CA LYS A 406 13.75 26.47 55.82
C LYS A 406 13.83 26.08 54.36
N GLY A 407 12.70 25.89 53.71
CA GLY A 407 12.62 25.60 52.25
C GLY A 407 13.41 24.36 51.89
N LEU A 408 14.25 24.49 50.87
CA LEU A 408 15.05 23.36 50.30
C LEU A 408 15.97 22.68 51.32
N LYS A 409 16.37 23.32 52.42
CA LYS A 409 17.22 22.70 53.47
C LYS A 409 16.54 21.53 54.17
N ASN A 410 15.23 21.51 54.17
CA ASN A 410 14.41 20.46 54.77
C ASN A 410 13.69 19.58 53.71
N ILE A 411 14.18 19.60 52.48
CA ILE A 411 13.66 18.75 51.42
C ILE A 411 14.81 17.89 50.88
N GLU A 412 14.54 16.63 50.73
CA GLU A 412 15.48 15.64 50.19
C GLU A 412 14.76 14.75 49.17
N ILE A 413 15.42 14.45 48.07
CA ILE A 413 14.92 13.46 47.12
C ILE A 413 15.93 12.31 47.08
N LYS A 414 15.51 11.13 47.50
CA LYS A 414 16.27 9.90 47.45
C LYS A 414 15.44 8.77 46.84
N ASN A 415 16.01 8.03 45.96
CA ASN A 415 15.34 6.90 45.28
C ASN A 415 13.97 7.29 44.72
N GLN A 416 13.90 8.46 44.09
CA GLN A 416 12.68 9.02 43.50
C GLN A 416 11.56 9.31 44.54
N VAL A 417 11.90 9.39 45.79
CA VAL A 417 10.97 9.77 46.88
C VAL A 417 11.39 11.11 47.43
N LEU A 418 10.50 12.06 47.40
CA LEU A 418 10.68 13.34 48.07
C LEU A 418 10.35 13.20 49.56
N SER A 419 11.22 13.70 50.44
CA SER A 419 11.01 13.75 51.87
C SER A 419 11.00 15.20 52.37
N ILE A 420 9.95 15.58 53.03
CA ILE A 420 9.92 16.76 53.88
C ILE A 420 10.46 16.34 55.24
N LEU A 421 11.58 16.95 55.63
CA LEU A 421 12.29 16.61 56.84
C LEU A 421 11.96 17.59 57.95
N THR A 422 11.43 17.07 59.06
CA THR A 422 11.31 17.85 60.29
C THR A 422 12.47 17.48 61.21
N LYS A 423 13.29 18.47 61.59
CA LYS A 423 14.56 18.26 62.32
C LYS A 423 14.56 19.01 63.65
N ALA A 424 15.30 18.48 64.63
CA ALA A 424 15.65 19.19 65.89
C ALA A 424 16.91 20.02 65.58
N GLU A 425 16.73 21.26 65.25
CA GLU A 425 17.81 22.22 65.06
C GLU A 425 17.36 23.65 65.35
N LYS A 426 18.23 24.40 65.97
CA LYS A 426 18.00 25.83 66.23
C LYS A 426 17.93 26.56 64.88
N SER A 427 16.84 27.26 64.65
CA SER A 427 16.57 27.92 63.40
C SER A 427 15.89 29.26 63.59
N GLU A 428 16.47 30.29 63.01
CA GLU A 428 15.82 31.59 62.97
C GLU A 428 14.69 31.59 61.93
N GLY A 429 13.58 32.19 62.25
CA GLY A 429 12.44 32.34 61.37
C GLY A 429 11.55 33.49 61.84
N LYS A 430 10.36 33.56 61.24
CA LYS A 430 9.33 34.48 61.68
C LYS A 430 8.07 33.75 62.10
N VAL A 431 7.37 34.28 63.06
CA VAL A 431 6.08 33.77 63.54
C VAL A 431 5.02 34.86 63.39
N TRP A 432 3.82 34.45 63.00
CA TRP A 432 2.66 35.34 63.03
C TRP A 432 2.14 35.42 64.41
N ASP A 433 2.14 36.66 64.99
CA ASP A 433 1.58 36.99 66.23
C ASP A 433 0.32 37.87 66.05
N PRO A 434 -0.83 37.52 66.63
CA PRO A 434 -2.07 38.27 66.42
C PRO A 434 -2.01 39.73 66.86
N ALA A 435 -1.15 40.08 67.82
CA ALA A 435 -1.03 41.44 68.37
C ALA A 435 0.07 42.26 67.62
N TYR A 436 1.17 41.60 67.26
CA TYR A 436 2.37 42.30 66.77
C TYR A 436 2.68 42.00 65.26
N GLY A 437 1.89 41.13 64.62
CA GLY A 437 2.14 40.72 63.27
C GLY A 437 3.32 39.75 63.13
N LEU A 438 4.14 39.91 62.13
CA LEU A 438 5.30 39.02 61.84
C LEU A 438 6.50 39.43 62.70
N ILE A 439 6.81 38.63 63.72
CA ILE A 439 7.96 38.87 64.63
C ILE A 439 9.06 37.83 64.43
N PRO A 440 10.36 38.20 64.53
CA PRO A 440 11.46 37.26 64.50
C PRO A 440 11.40 36.33 65.70
N LYS A 441 11.71 35.07 65.54
CA LYS A 441 11.74 34.04 66.57
C LYS A 441 12.81 33.00 66.30
N GLU A 442 13.53 32.58 67.31
CA GLU A 442 14.33 31.37 67.23
C GLU A 442 13.43 30.17 67.59
N PHE A 443 13.51 29.18 66.71
CA PHE A 443 12.76 27.93 66.85
C PHE A 443 13.74 26.80 67.18
N ASP A 444 13.26 25.80 67.91
CA ASP A 444 14.00 24.59 68.28
C ASP A 444 13.96 23.53 67.12
N TYR A 445 13.11 23.78 66.14
CA TYR A 445 12.88 22.83 65.04
C TYR A 445 12.87 23.56 63.70
N SER A 446 13.21 22.80 62.70
CA SER A 446 13.04 23.20 61.32
C SER A 446 12.17 22.22 60.55
N SER A 447 11.48 22.71 59.50
CA SER A 447 10.71 21.89 58.59
C SER A 447 10.59 22.57 57.20
N ALA A 448 9.80 21.98 56.31
CA ALA A 448 9.50 22.57 55.01
C ALA A 448 8.03 22.41 54.61
N MET A 449 7.67 23.15 53.60
CA MET A 449 6.43 23.01 52.85
C MET A 449 6.70 23.14 51.37
N LEU A 450 5.82 22.61 50.57
CA LEU A 450 5.85 22.69 49.13
C LEU A 450 4.47 23.04 48.60
N ASN A 451 4.38 23.99 47.71
CA ASN A 451 3.13 24.34 47.08
C ASN A 451 3.26 24.55 45.59
N THR A 452 2.12 24.52 44.89
CA THR A 452 2.01 24.80 43.46
C THR A 452 1.26 26.08 43.16
N GLY A 453 1.13 26.97 44.13
CA GLY A 453 0.25 28.15 44.06
C GLY A 453 0.57 29.13 42.92
N ASN A 454 1.83 29.21 42.49
CA ASN A 454 2.27 30.06 41.36
C ASN A 454 2.40 29.31 40.06
N SER A 455 2.35 27.98 40.03
CA SER A 455 2.65 27.15 38.88
C SER A 455 1.47 26.33 38.38
N PHE A 456 0.77 25.64 39.29
CA PHE A 456 -0.29 24.72 38.95
C PHE A 456 -1.50 24.86 39.84
N LYS A 457 -2.67 25.01 39.22
CA LYS A 457 -3.96 25.07 39.89
C LYS A 457 -5.00 24.31 39.10
N PHE A 458 -6.02 23.79 39.74
CA PHE A 458 -7.14 23.13 39.10
C PHE A 458 -8.44 23.34 39.90
N LYS A 459 -9.57 23.15 39.22
CA LYS A 459 -10.89 23.46 39.81
C LYS A 459 -11.65 22.20 40.18
N GLU A 460 -11.79 21.30 39.26
CA GLU A 460 -12.49 20.03 39.39
C GLU A 460 -11.62 18.90 38.87
N GLY A 461 -11.78 17.72 39.45
CA GLY A 461 -11.02 16.55 39.05
C GLY A 461 -10.66 15.67 40.25
N VAL A 462 -9.49 15.10 40.17
CA VAL A 462 -8.97 14.17 41.17
C VAL A 462 -7.56 14.59 41.51
N VAL A 463 -7.25 14.63 42.79
CA VAL A 463 -5.88 14.65 43.31
C VAL A 463 -5.59 13.34 44.02
N GLU A 464 -4.47 12.75 43.70
CA GLU A 464 -3.93 11.54 44.33
C GLU A 464 -2.50 11.80 44.75
N ALA A 465 -2.12 11.32 45.93
CA ALA A 465 -0.74 11.31 46.36
C ALA A 465 -0.42 10.00 47.11
N LYS A 466 0.69 9.37 46.73
CA LYS A 466 1.24 8.21 47.45
C LYS A 466 2.27 8.72 48.45
N VAL A 467 1.94 8.56 49.69
CA VAL A 467 2.75 9.13 50.78
C VAL A 467 2.94 8.14 51.92
N LYS A 468 4.02 8.37 52.68
CA LYS A 468 4.33 7.65 53.91
C LYS A 468 4.81 8.65 54.95
N PHE A 469 4.35 8.49 56.13
CA PHE A 469 4.77 9.30 57.28
C PHE A 469 4.57 8.51 58.56
N ARG A 470 5.37 8.78 59.54
CA ARG A 470 5.18 8.24 60.89
C ARG A 470 4.09 9.06 61.59
N ALA A 471 3.11 8.41 62.20
CA ALA A 471 2.02 9.07 62.87
C ALA A 471 2.43 9.54 64.29
N GLU A 472 2.96 10.70 64.39
CA GLU A 472 3.38 11.35 65.61
C GLU A 472 2.30 12.33 66.16
N ALA A 473 2.11 12.35 67.45
CA ALA A 473 1.14 13.23 68.05
C ALA A 473 1.51 14.73 68.02
N ALA A 474 2.80 14.98 67.88
CA ALA A 474 3.38 16.32 67.88
C ALA A 474 3.56 16.90 66.49
N ILE A 475 3.58 16.05 65.48
CA ILE A 475 3.91 16.40 64.05
C ILE A 475 2.67 16.20 63.18
N THR A 476 2.42 17.17 62.35
CA THR A 476 1.43 17.07 61.28
C THR A 476 2.14 16.96 59.93
N SER A 477 1.87 15.89 59.22
CA SER A 477 2.15 15.77 57.79
C SER A 477 0.82 15.88 57.04
N ALA A 478 0.71 16.79 56.08
CA ALA A 478 -0.57 17.04 55.41
C ALA A 478 -0.38 17.37 53.93
N LEU A 479 -1.35 16.97 53.14
CA LEU A 479 -1.62 17.51 51.80
C LEU A 479 -2.97 18.22 51.88
N SER A 480 -2.97 19.47 51.57
CA SER A 480 -4.18 20.30 51.51
C SER A 480 -4.30 21.02 50.18
N LEU A 481 -5.53 21.36 49.86
CA LEU A 481 -5.87 22.22 48.73
C LEU A 481 -6.41 23.54 49.30
N THR A 482 -5.89 24.64 48.76
CA THR A 482 -6.32 25.98 49.07
C THR A 482 -6.51 26.79 47.79
N GLY A 483 -7.38 27.78 47.85
CA GLY A 483 -7.64 28.66 46.71
C GLY A 483 -7.01 30.04 46.86
N SER A 484 -7.75 31.08 46.48
CA SER A 484 -7.33 32.47 46.55
C SER A 484 -7.16 32.95 48.01
N ARG A 485 -7.76 32.24 48.95
CA ARG A 485 -7.68 32.46 50.40
C ARG A 485 -7.12 31.26 51.14
N PRO A 486 -6.50 31.43 52.31
CA PRO A 486 -6.00 30.30 53.08
C PRO A 486 -7.10 29.33 53.54
N PHE A 487 -8.31 29.83 53.70
CA PHE A 487 -9.49 29.08 54.07
C PHE A 487 -10.68 29.42 53.15
N PRO A 488 -11.60 28.48 52.94
CA PRO A 488 -11.58 27.11 53.45
C PRO A 488 -10.43 26.30 52.86
N GLN A 489 -9.85 25.41 53.64
CA GLN A 489 -8.81 24.47 53.24
C GLN A 489 -9.43 23.07 53.15
N ILE A 490 -9.18 22.37 52.08
CA ILE A 490 -9.62 20.99 51.90
C ILE A 490 -8.42 20.09 52.18
N ASP A 491 -8.43 19.37 53.28
CA ASP A 491 -7.38 18.41 53.58
C ASP A 491 -7.63 17.10 52.82
N VAL A 492 -6.76 16.80 51.86
CA VAL A 492 -6.73 15.49 51.23
C VAL A 492 -6.39 14.44 52.30
N PHE A 493 -5.42 14.77 53.11
CA PHE A 493 -5.16 14.10 54.39
C PHE A 493 -4.40 15.05 55.33
N ARG A 494 -4.53 14.76 56.61
CA ARG A 494 -3.76 15.37 57.69
C ARG A 494 -3.45 14.33 58.76
N SER A 495 -2.16 14.08 59.01
CA SER A 495 -1.76 13.13 60.03
C SER A 495 -2.15 13.59 61.44
N GLY A 496 -2.40 12.64 62.30
CA GLY A 496 -2.64 12.81 63.73
C GLY A 496 -2.21 11.56 64.52
N PRO A 497 -2.34 11.55 65.82
CA PRO A 497 -1.88 10.42 66.64
C PRO A 497 -2.65 9.14 66.26
N ASN A 498 -1.97 8.17 65.62
CA ASN A 498 -2.52 6.88 65.16
C ASN A 498 -3.78 7.01 64.32
N ARG A 499 -3.92 8.07 63.55
CA ARG A 499 -5.08 8.37 62.69
C ARG A 499 -4.73 9.37 61.60
N VAL A 500 -5.58 9.45 60.60
CA VAL A 500 -5.56 10.47 59.59
C VAL A 500 -6.91 11.16 59.53
N GLY A 501 -6.90 12.47 59.47
CA GLY A 501 -8.08 13.28 59.22
C GLY A 501 -8.20 13.60 57.74
N VAL A 502 -9.40 13.52 57.19
CA VAL A 502 -9.76 13.96 55.85
C VAL A 502 -11.00 14.85 55.93
N GLY A 503 -11.09 15.90 55.14
CA GLY A 503 -12.26 16.78 55.16
C GLY A 503 -11.93 18.25 54.94
N ILE A 504 -12.78 19.13 55.46
CA ILE A 504 -12.71 20.58 55.25
C ILE A 504 -12.37 21.28 56.58
N ILE A 505 -11.47 22.26 56.52
CA ILE A 505 -11.19 23.20 57.60
C ILE A 505 -11.72 24.56 57.15
N GLU A 506 -12.78 25.02 57.83
CA GLU A 506 -13.33 26.35 57.65
C GLU A 506 -12.53 27.38 58.45
N HIS A 507 -12.77 28.66 58.22
CA HIS A 507 -12.02 29.76 58.85
C HIS A 507 -11.97 29.65 60.36
N PRO A 508 -10.80 29.81 61.02
CA PRO A 508 -10.66 29.68 62.49
C PRO A 508 -11.52 30.64 63.28
N ASP A 509 -11.78 31.83 62.75
CA ASP A 509 -12.51 32.90 63.47
C ASP A 509 -14.02 32.64 63.64
N ASN A 510 -14.58 31.73 62.85
CA ASN A 510 -15.99 31.31 63.02
C ASN A 510 -16.17 30.10 63.93
N GLY A 511 -15.30 29.96 64.95
CA GLY A 511 -15.32 28.83 65.87
C GLY A 511 -14.65 27.56 65.26
N GLY A 512 -13.88 27.70 64.18
CA GLY A 512 -13.03 26.70 63.59
C GLY A 512 -13.65 25.32 63.40
N ILE A 513 -14.71 25.20 62.61
CA ILE A 513 -15.34 23.89 62.40
C ILE A 513 -14.40 23.05 61.58
N LYS A 514 -13.59 22.22 62.26
CA LYS A 514 -12.83 21.14 61.61
C LYS A 514 -13.77 19.97 61.35
N LYS A 515 -14.34 19.91 60.19
CA LYS A 515 -15.12 18.73 59.77
C LYS A 515 -14.19 17.64 59.22
N LEU A 516 -13.26 17.15 60.03
CA LEU A 516 -12.35 16.09 59.67
C LEU A 516 -12.88 14.75 60.15
N THR A 517 -13.20 13.89 59.20
CA THR A 517 -13.45 12.48 59.47
C THR A 517 -12.14 11.79 59.81
N GLN A 518 -12.10 11.11 60.95
CA GLN A 518 -10.91 10.46 61.45
C GLN A 518 -10.86 9.00 61.03
N VAL A 519 -9.88 8.64 60.20
CA VAL A 519 -9.62 7.27 59.74
C VAL A 519 -8.55 6.65 60.64
N LYS A 520 -8.85 5.47 61.19
CA LYS A 520 -7.96 4.70 62.06
C LYS A 520 -7.62 3.34 61.43
N GLY A 521 -6.50 2.76 61.87
CA GLY A 521 -6.12 1.39 61.52
C GLY A 521 -5.23 1.25 60.29
N LEU A 522 -4.71 2.37 59.78
CA LEU A 522 -3.65 2.35 58.77
C LEU A 522 -2.32 1.92 59.41
N ASN A 523 -1.52 1.17 58.64
CA ASN A 523 -0.12 0.93 59.00
C ASN A 523 0.73 2.11 58.46
N PHE A 524 1.14 3.00 59.35
CA PHE A 524 1.89 4.21 59.00
C PHE A 524 3.36 3.94 58.58
N ASN A 525 3.81 2.68 58.65
CA ASN A 525 5.10 2.30 58.10
C ASN A 525 5.04 2.01 56.58
N ASP A 526 3.84 1.92 56.01
CA ASP A 526 3.61 1.66 54.62
C ASP A 526 3.22 2.94 53.87
N PHE A 527 3.45 2.96 52.58
CA PHE A 527 2.87 3.96 51.69
C PHE A 527 1.36 3.75 51.54
N HIS A 528 0.63 4.84 51.53
CA HIS A 528 -0.80 4.88 51.25
C HIS A 528 -1.09 5.88 50.14
N ILE A 529 -2.10 5.60 49.34
CA ILE A 529 -2.57 6.51 48.31
C ILE A 529 -3.79 7.23 48.84
N PHE A 530 -3.64 8.52 49.06
CA PHE A 530 -4.74 9.42 49.44
C PHE A 530 -5.28 10.07 48.20
N ARG A 531 -6.58 9.99 48.01
CA ARG A 531 -7.28 10.51 46.85
C ARG A 531 -8.46 11.39 47.28
N LEU A 532 -8.58 12.54 46.62
CA LEU A 532 -9.73 13.42 46.72
C LEU A 532 -10.32 13.61 45.31
N GLU A 533 -11.58 13.29 45.17
CA GLU A 533 -12.36 13.57 43.96
C GLU A 533 -13.20 14.83 44.22
N ILE A 534 -13.07 15.81 43.32
CA ILE A 534 -13.72 17.10 43.37
C ILE A 534 -14.67 17.24 42.20
N SER A 535 -15.93 17.32 42.45
CA SER A 535 -16.95 17.67 41.46
C SER A 535 -17.70 18.94 41.90
N ALA A 536 -18.56 19.45 41.04
CA ALA A 536 -19.34 20.64 41.32
C ALA A 536 -20.18 20.53 42.60
N ASP A 537 -20.64 19.34 42.96
CA ASP A 537 -21.59 19.06 44.03
C ASP A 537 -21.01 18.25 45.19
N GLN A 538 -19.91 17.52 44.98
CA GLN A 538 -19.39 16.54 45.93
C GLN A 538 -17.88 16.56 46.04
N LEU A 539 -17.43 16.24 47.23
CA LEU A 539 -16.06 15.92 47.58
C LEU A 539 -16.04 14.49 48.13
N ILE A 540 -15.18 13.62 47.54
CA ILE A 540 -15.09 12.21 47.93
C ILE A 540 -13.64 11.89 48.27
N TRP A 541 -13.40 11.47 49.51
CA TRP A 541 -12.07 11.03 49.94
C TRP A 541 -11.96 9.52 49.91
N LYS A 542 -10.86 9.05 49.36
CA LYS A 542 -10.53 7.63 49.31
C LYS A 542 -9.10 7.40 49.80
N ILE A 543 -8.90 6.27 50.48
CA ILE A 543 -7.57 5.78 50.86
C ILE A 543 -7.40 4.41 50.21
N ASN A 544 -6.35 4.25 49.41
CA ASN A 544 -6.10 3.03 48.63
C ASN A 544 -7.35 2.59 47.83
N ASN A 545 -8.00 3.52 47.15
CA ASN A 545 -9.23 3.37 46.38
C ASN A 545 -10.51 3.10 47.19
N GLN A 546 -10.42 2.96 48.54
CA GLN A 546 -11.58 2.78 49.38
C GLN A 546 -12.12 4.12 49.83
N GLU A 547 -13.39 4.40 49.59
CA GLU A 547 -14.05 5.60 50.09
C GLU A 547 -14.07 5.61 51.65
N VAL A 548 -13.60 6.70 52.22
CA VAL A 548 -13.53 6.90 53.68
C VAL A 548 -14.37 8.08 54.15
N HIS A 549 -14.65 9.04 53.28
CA HIS A 549 -15.46 10.19 53.56
C HIS A 549 -16.09 10.77 52.30
N ARG A 550 -17.24 11.39 52.47
CA ARG A 550 -17.93 12.13 51.41
C ARG A 550 -18.60 13.37 52.04
N ASP A 551 -18.49 14.50 51.37
CA ASP A 551 -19.17 15.73 51.77
C ASP A 551 -19.71 16.44 50.51
N ARG A 552 -20.61 17.41 50.74
CA ARG A 552 -21.06 18.30 49.68
C ARG A 552 -19.98 19.32 49.38
N ASN A 553 -19.77 19.60 48.12
CA ASN A 553 -18.91 20.70 47.71
C ASN A 553 -19.71 22.02 47.85
N THR A 554 -19.66 22.60 49.01
CA THR A 554 -20.31 23.89 49.30
C THR A 554 -19.40 25.08 49.01
N GLN A 555 -18.16 24.79 48.59
CA GLN A 555 -17.17 25.80 48.24
C GLN A 555 -17.44 26.30 46.83
N ASN A 556 -17.40 27.61 46.66
CA ASN A 556 -17.45 28.17 45.33
C ASN A 556 -16.21 27.72 44.59
N PRO A 557 -16.36 27.16 43.40
CA PRO A 557 -15.24 26.54 42.72
C PRO A 557 -14.28 27.59 42.18
N GLU A 558 -13.37 28.03 43.01
CA GLU A 558 -12.15 28.69 42.57
C GLU A 558 -11.08 27.64 42.24
N GLU A 559 -10.03 28.07 41.57
CA GLU A 559 -8.89 27.20 41.30
C GLU A 559 -8.11 26.95 42.60
N LEU A 560 -7.86 25.67 42.85
CA LEU A 560 -7.17 25.19 44.04
C LEU A 560 -5.74 24.78 43.67
N PHE A 561 -4.81 24.98 44.60
CA PHE A 561 -3.42 24.53 44.45
C PHE A 561 -3.05 23.54 45.55
N LEU A 562 -2.05 22.74 45.30
CA LEU A 562 -1.51 21.73 46.20
C LEU A 562 -0.61 22.38 47.23
N ASN A 563 -0.74 21.95 48.50
CA ASN A 563 0.14 22.39 49.58
C ASN A 563 0.51 21.19 50.47
N PHE A 564 1.75 20.76 50.43
CA PHE A 564 2.34 19.78 51.34
C PHE A 564 3.03 20.50 52.47
N VAL A 565 2.80 20.02 53.68
CA VAL A 565 3.39 20.65 54.86
C VAL A 565 3.78 19.64 55.94
N GLY A 566 4.96 19.83 56.49
CA GLY A 566 5.38 19.23 57.75
C GLY A 566 5.41 20.29 58.84
N SER A 567 4.63 20.14 59.95
CA SER A 567 4.62 21.12 61.06
C SER A 567 4.63 20.45 62.41
N ILE A 568 5.18 21.14 63.39
CA ILE A 568 5.25 20.70 64.80
C ILE A 568 4.37 21.61 65.67
N HIS A 569 3.49 21.00 66.47
CA HIS A 569 2.55 21.72 67.32
C HIS A 569 2.79 21.47 68.78
N LYS A 570 3.65 20.52 69.17
CA LYS A 570 4.03 20.19 70.54
C LYS A 570 5.51 19.81 70.56
N PRO A 571 6.20 20.07 71.69
CA PRO A 571 7.56 19.58 71.86
C PRO A 571 7.64 18.07 71.65
N ILE A 572 8.71 17.62 71.01
CA ILE A 572 8.96 16.21 70.67
C ILE A 572 10.38 15.85 71.08
N SER A 573 10.58 14.58 71.43
CA SER A 573 11.90 14.06 71.73
C SER A 573 12.80 14.11 70.50
N ALA A 574 14.05 14.55 70.70
CA ALA A 574 15.06 14.54 69.66
C ALA A 574 15.29 13.15 69.05
N GLN A 575 15.00 12.05 69.78
CA GLN A 575 15.09 10.68 69.26
C GLN A 575 14.03 10.33 68.21
N SER A 576 12.91 11.10 68.22
CA SER A 576 11.86 10.94 67.18
C SER A 576 12.14 11.75 65.91
N LEU A 577 13.25 12.47 65.87
CA LEU A 577 13.67 13.30 64.75
C LEU A 577 15.00 12.77 64.15
N PRO A 578 15.25 12.94 62.85
CA PRO A 578 14.36 13.60 61.91
C PRO A 578 13.07 12.82 61.64
N HIS A 579 11.99 13.53 61.47
CA HIS A 579 10.75 12.94 60.98
C HIS A 579 10.68 13.12 59.45
N HIS A 580 10.41 12.02 58.76
CA HIS A 580 10.29 11.98 57.31
C HIS A 580 8.81 11.94 56.92
N PHE A 581 8.40 12.91 56.14
CA PHE A 581 7.16 12.88 55.39
C PHE A 581 7.54 12.59 53.93
N GLU A 582 7.38 11.34 53.54
CA GLU A 582 7.81 10.81 52.25
C GLU A 582 6.68 10.89 51.23
N ILE A 583 6.95 11.42 50.07
CA ILE A 583 6.03 11.59 48.93
C ILE A 583 6.66 10.86 47.75
N ASP A 584 6.05 9.77 47.35
CA ASP A 584 6.54 8.96 46.22
C ASP A 584 6.10 9.59 44.88
N TRP A 585 4.82 9.90 44.79
CA TRP A 585 4.29 10.64 43.66
C TRP A 585 3.02 11.42 44.03
N VAL A 586 2.70 12.44 43.20
CA VAL A 586 1.44 13.16 43.23
C VAL A 586 0.89 13.32 41.80
N ARG A 587 -0.41 13.11 41.65
CA ARG A 587 -1.10 13.16 40.37
C ARG A 587 -2.39 13.94 40.46
N CYS A 588 -2.65 14.79 39.46
CA CYS A 588 -3.92 15.46 39.30
C CYS A 588 -4.54 15.09 37.94
N LEU A 589 -5.82 14.79 37.96
CA LEU A 589 -6.59 14.35 36.84
C LEU A 589 -7.83 15.23 36.65
N ARG A 590 -8.20 15.50 35.43
CA ARG A 590 -9.45 16.18 35.10
C ARG A 590 -10.29 15.31 34.18
N LYS A 591 -11.60 15.31 34.41
CA LYS A 591 -12.53 14.66 33.48
C LYS A 591 -12.58 15.48 32.20
N LYS A 592 -12.36 14.83 31.06
CA LYS A 592 -12.49 15.47 29.75
C LYS A 592 -13.94 15.86 29.51
N PRO A 593 -14.21 16.97 28.83
CA PRO A 593 -15.55 17.29 28.39
C PRO A 593 -16.09 16.13 27.52
N ALA A 594 -17.37 15.82 27.67
CA ALA A 594 -18.00 14.84 26.83
C ALA A 594 -17.81 15.27 25.35
N LYS A 595 -17.37 14.36 24.51
CA LYS A 595 -17.34 14.62 23.08
C LYS A 595 -18.80 14.82 22.65
N VAL A 596 -19.14 16.05 22.25
CA VAL A 596 -20.43 16.41 21.67
C VAL A 596 -20.58 15.74 20.29
#